data_61f72c91fe91d2474a7d31abaeacc204
#
_entry.id   61f72c91fe91d2474a7d31abaeacc204
#
_cell.length_a   1.000
_cell.length_b   1.000
_cell.length_c   1.000
_cell.angle_alpha   90.00
_cell.angle_beta   90.00
_cell.angle_gamma   90.00
#
_symmetry.space_group_name_H-M   'P 1'
#
loop_
_entity.id
_entity.type
_entity.pdbx_description
1 polymer ?
#
loop_
_entity_poly.entity_id
_entity_poly.type
_entity_poly.pdbx_seq_one_letter_code
_entity_poly.pdbx_strand_id
1 'polypeptide(L)'
;MSNLTIMDIAREAGVSKATVSRVINNSGAVSPRTKERVLEIIKENKFSPSATARNLSKGTSSAIGFVVPEIDNPFFGEILRGVTEITDKNNLTLICCNTDDEREKDRRALDLFKENRVRGILYTPAVDYTDKKDRKNLIRIFDEINVPVVVMDRNINLPNVDGVYFNDYQGIYEATKALIGAGHTKIGIINADLEKPLARDRQKGF
;
A
#
# COMPACT_ATOMS: atom_id res chain seq x y z
N MET A 1 -16.87 29.60 0.23
CA MET A 1 -15.55 30.09 0.73
C MET A 1 -14.51 29.64 -0.30
N SER A 2 -13.83 30.57 -0.97
CA SER A 2 -12.80 30.24 -1.95
C SER A 2 -11.60 29.62 -1.22
N ASN A 3 -11.20 28.41 -1.60
CA ASN A 3 -9.99 27.83 -1.06
C ASN A 3 -8.79 28.67 -1.51
N LEU A 4 -8.11 29.33 -0.57
CA LEU A 4 -6.87 30.02 -0.85
C LEU A 4 -5.87 29.12 -1.53
N THR A 5 -5.20 29.63 -2.54
CA THR A 5 -4.18 28.93 -3.31
C THR A 5 -2.77 29.35 -2.91
N ILE A 6 -1.76 28.58 -3.28
CA ILE A 6 -0.36 28.97 -3.08
C ILE A 6 -0.02 30.29 -3.81
N MET A 7 -0.78 30.64 -4.85
CA MET A 7 -0.63 31.90 -5.59
C MET A 7 -1.12 33.10 -4.74
N ASP A 8 -2.17 32.92 -3.98
CA ASP A 8 -2.72 33.97 -3.11
C ASP A 8 -1.77 34.24 -1.95
N ILE A 9 -1.22 33.18 -1.32
CA ILE A 9 -0.18 33.31 -0.30
C ILE A 9 1.07 34.04 -0.86
N ALA A 10 1.48 33.70 -2.08
CA ALA A 10 2.61 34.35 -2.72
C ALA A 10 2.39 35.84 -2.97
N ARG A 11 1.16 36.20 -3.40
CA ARG A 11 0.75 37.59 -3.60
C ARG A 11 0.75 38.38 -2.31
N GLU A 12 0.17 37.82 -1.25
CA GLU A 12 0.09 38.45 0.08
C GLU A 12 1.46 38.61 0.75
N ALA A 13 2.32 37.61 0.60
CA ALA A 13 3.70 37.65 1.10
C ALA A 13 4.63 38.53 0.25
N GLY A 14 4.23 38.98 -0.94
CA GLY A 14 5.06 39.75 -1.86
C GLY A 14 6.26 38.95 -2.42
N VAL A 15 6.09 37.64 -2.60
CA VAL A 15 7.14 36.74 -3.10
C VAL A 15 6.67 35.89 -4.26
N SER A 16 7.57 35.16 -4.92
CA SER A 16 7.20 34.24 -5.97
C SER A 16 6.53 32.97 -5.41
N LYS A 17 5.69 32.31 -6.23
CA LYS A 17 5.17 30.97 -5.94
C LYS A 17 6.28 29.97 -5.58
N ALA A 18 7.42 30.07 -6.26
CA ALA A 18 8.59 29.22 -5.99
C ALA A 18 9.16 29.44 -4.58
N THR A 19 9.17 30.69 -4.09
CA THR A 19 9.62 31.04 -2.74
C THR A 19 8.70 30.46 -1.69
N VAL A 20 7.37 30.60 -1.85
CA VAL A 20 6.38 29.98 -0.95
C VAL A 20 6.54 28.45 -0.94
N SER A 21 6.69 27.83 -2.11
CA SER A 21 6.93 26.39 -2.22
C SER A 21 8.19 25.94 -1.47
N ARG A 22 9.29 26.69 -1.55
CA ARG A 22 10.53 26.42 -0.81
C ARG A 22 10.33 26.51 0.70
N VAL A 23 9.59 27.51 1.17
CA VAL A 23 9.26 27.67 2.61
C VAL A 23 8.45 26.48 3.10
N ILE A 24 7.38 26.11 2.40
CA ILE A 24 6.48 25.00 2.76
C ILE A 24 7.25 23.65 2.77
N ASN A 25 8.12 23.43 1.80
CA ASN A 25 8.87 22.18 1.67
C ASN A 25 10.19 22.19 2.47
N ASN A 26 10.49 23.29 3.17
CA ASN A 26 11.78 23.53 3.86
C ASN A 26 12.99 23.23 2.96
N SER A 27 12.91 23.62 1.70
CA SER A 27 13.91 23.32 0.65
C SER A 27 14.51 24.59 0.08
N GLY A 28 15.84 24.61 -0.12
CA GLY A 28 16.57 25.73 -0.70
C GLY A 28 16.76 26.93 0.23
N ALA A 29 17.56 27.90 -0.22
CA ALA A 29 17.88 29.10 0.55
C ALA A 29 16.72 30.10 0.47
N VAL A 30 16.07 30.38 1.60
CA VAL A 30 15.11 31.49 1.78
C VAL A 30 15.57 32.29 2.98
N SER A 31 15.56 33.63 2.89
CA SER A 31 15.96 34.46 4.03
C SER A 31 15.05 34.19 5.26
N PRO A 32 15.59 34.23 6.49
CA PRO A 32 14.81 34.04 7.71
C PRO A 32 13.56 34.92 7.75
N ARG A 33 13.70 36.20 7.43
CA ARG A 33 12.61 37.16 7.38
C ARG A 33 11.50 36.81 6.40
N THR A 34 11.87 36.31 5.21
CA THR A 34 10.91 35.86 4.19
C THR A 34 10.19 34.61 4.64
N LYS A 35 10.93 33.67 5.25
CA LYS A 35 10.37 32.42 5.78
C LYS A 35 9.32 32.68 6.86
N GLU A 36 9.65 33.54 7.84
CA GLU A 36 8.77 33.92 8.93
C GLU A 36 7.47 34.53 8.39
N ARG A 37 7.60 35.55 7.52
CA ARG A 37 6.44 36.22 6.91
C ARG A 37 5.50 35.26 6.18
N VAL A 38 6.04 34.32 5.39
CA VAL A 38 5.25 33.34 4.65
C VAL A 38 4.55 32.38 5.62
N LEU A 39 5.21 31.94 6.69
CA LEU A 39 4.62 31.05 7.70
C LEU A 39 3.51 31.73 8.51
N GLU A 40 3.64 33.03 8.83
CA GLU A 40 2.59 33.83 9.48
C GLU A 40 1.34 33.89 8.60
N ILE A 41 1.48 34.25 7.32
CA ILE A 41 0.38 34.34 6.37
C ILE A 41 -0.31 32.95 6.21
N ILE A 42 0.45 31.87 6.11
CA ILE A 42 -0.09 30.51 6.08
C ILE A 42 -0.92 30.20 7.31
N LYS A 43 -0.44 30.60 8.51
CA LYS A 43 -1.11 30.38 9.79
C LYS A 43 -2.39 31.21 9.93
N GLU A 44 -2.33 32.51 9.62
CA GLU A 44 -3.47 33.44 9.69
C GLU A 44 -4.60 33.01 8.75
N ASN A 45 -4.25 32.59 7.56
CA ASN A 45 -5.20 32.15 6.54
C ASN A 45 -5.62 30.68 6.69
N LYS A 46 -5.11 29.95 7.71
CA LYS A 46 -5.33 28.50 7.90
C LYS A 46 -5.08 27.71 6.61
N PHE A 47 -4.11 28.19 5.81
CA PHE A 47 -3.79 27.58 4.53
C PHE A 47 -3.11 26.22 4.75
N SER A 48 -3.72 25.16 4.25
CA SER A 48 -3.12 23.83 4.20
C SER A 48 -2.76 23.49 2.75
N PRO A 49 -1.49 23.30 2.42
CA PRO A 49 -1.11 22.91 1.08
C PRO A 49 -1.80 21.62 0.69
N SER A 50 -2.50 21.59 -0.44
CA SER A 50 -3.12 20.38 -0.97
C SER A 50 -2.07 19.29 -1.13
N ALA A 51 -2.36 18.07 -0.62
CA ALA A 51 -1.50 16.90 -0.82
C ALA A 51 -1.28 16.63 -2.31
N THR A 52 -2.32 16.80 -3.12
CA THR A 52 -2.26 16.69 -4.58
C THR A 52 -1.28 17.69 -5.20
N ALA A 53 -1.29 18.95 -4.75
CA ALA A 53 -0.36 19.97 -5.26
C ALA A 53 1.10 19.71 -4.83
N ARG A 54 1.31 19.17 -3.63
CA ARG A 54 2.64 18.73 -3.17
C ARG A 54 3.16 17.55 -3.98
N ASN A 55 2.32 16.56 -4.21
CA ASN A 55 2.65 15.37 -4.99
C ASN A 55 3.00 15.72 -6.45
N LEU A 56 2.21 16.62 -7.08
CA LEU A 56 2.50 17.15 -8.41
C LEU A 56 3.87 17.86 -8.49
N SER A 57 4.24 18.62 -7.45
CA SER A 57 5.52 19.36 -7.44
C SER A 57 6.75 18.46 -7.20
N LYS A 58 6.56 17.32 -6.52
CA LYS A 58 7.63 16.34 -6.21
C LYS A 58 7.70 15.20 -7.22
N GLY A 59 6.71 15.08 -8.12
CA GLY A 59 6.62 13.96 -9.07
C GLY A 59 6.25 12.60 -8.44
N THR A 60 6.18 12.52 -7.10
CA THR A 60 5.85 11.30 -6.35
C THR A 60 4.88 11.60 -5.21
N SER A 61 3.90 10.73 -5.03
CA SER A 61 2.99 10.75 -3.88
C SER A 61 3.69 10.25 -2.61
N SER A 62 3.17 10.60 -1.43
CA SER A 62 3.55 9.96 -0.17
C SER A 62 2.70 8.72 0.12
N ALA A 63 1.83 8.30 -0.80
CA ALA A 63 0.92 7.19 -0.61
C ALA A 63 1.56 5.84 -0.95
N ILE A 64 1.22 4.83 -0.15
CA ILE A 64 1.46 3.40 -0.40
C ILE A 64 0.10 2.76 -0.64
N GLY A 65 -0.03 1.97 -1.70
CA GLY A 65 -1.18 1.12 -1.94
C GLY A 65 -1.11 -0.14 -1.09
N PHE A 66 -2.22 -0.55 -0.51
CA PHE A 66 -2.34 -1.77 0.28
C PHE A 66 -3.61 -2.51 -0.12
N VAL A 67 -3.45 -3.70 -0.69
CA VAL A 67 -4.57 -4.55 -1.14
C VAL A 67 -4.68 -5.77 -0.25
N VAL A 68 -5.87 -6.01 0.26
CA VAL A 68 -6.20 -7.21 1.04
C VAL A 68 -7.51 -7.83 0.54
N PRO A 69 -7.65 -9.16 0.62
CA PRO A 69 -8.86 -9.84 0.18
C PRO A 69 -10.02 -9.71 1.17
N GLU A 70 -9.76 -9.65 2.48
CA GLU A 70 -10.78 -9.68 3.54
C GLU A 70 -10.31 -8.80 4.71
N ILE A 71 -10.80 -7.56 4.78
CA ILE A 71 -10.35 -6.60 5.79
C ILE A 71 -10.82 -6.96 7.21
N ASP A 72 -11.89 -7.69 7.34
CA ASP A 72 -12.47 -8.17 8.61
C ASP A 72 -11.81 -9.47 9.11
N ASN A 73 -10.96 -10.10 8.29
CA ASN A 73 -10.14 -11.22 8.73
C ASN A 73 -9.02 -10.74 9.66
N PRO A 74 -8.96 -11.22 10.92
CA PRO A 74 -7.96 -10.78 11.90
C PRO A 74 -6.51 -10.91 11.41
N PHE A 75 -6.23 -11.88 10.55
CA PHE A 75 -4.90 -12.05 9.94
C PHE A 75 -4.46 -10.81 9.17
N PHE A 76 -5.32 -10.27 8.31
CA PHE A 76 -5.01 -9.05 7.55
C PHE A 76 -5.05 -7.80 8.43
N GLY A 77 -5.82 -7.81 9.51
CA GLY A 77 -5.81 -6.77 10.54
C GLY A 77 -4.45 -6.63 11.22
N GLU A 78 -3.80 -7.75 11.56
CA GLU A 78 -2.45 -7.75 12.13
C GLU A 78 -1.40 -7.25 11.12
N ILE A 79 -1.50 -7.64 9.86
CA ILE A 79 -0.62 -7.13 8.80
C ILE A 79 -0.81 -5.62 8.63
N LEU A 80 -2.06 -5.15 8.56
CA LEU A 80 -2.39 -3.73 8.45
C LEU A 80 -1.78 -2.92 9.61
N ARG A 81 -1.86 -3.44 10.84
CA ARG A 81 -1.26 -2.80 12.02
C ARG A 81 0.25 -2.62 11.84
N GLY A 82 0.97 -3.67 11.42
CA GLY A 82 2.40 -3.58 11.17
C GLY A 82 2.77 -2.62 10.03
N VAL A 83 1.99 -2.64 8.95
CA VAL A 83 2.16 -1.72 7.82
C VAL A 83 1.93 -0.27 8.26
N THR A 84 0.86 0.00 9.03
CA THR A 84 0.54 1.34 9.53
C THR A 84 1.65 1.88 10.43
N GLU A 85 2.20 1.06 11.31
CA GLU A 85 3.32 1.47 12.16
C GLU A 85 4.54 1.96 11.36
N ILE A 86 4.85 1.29 10.25
CA ILE A 86 5.99 1.67 9.40
C ILE A 86 5.66 2.89 8.54
N THR A 87 4.44 2.98 7.99
CA THR A 87 4.02 4.12 7.19
C THR A 87 3.97 5.40 8.02
N ASP A 88 3.45 5.35 9.25
CA ASP A 88 3.40 6.50 10.16
C ASP A 88 4.80 7.00 10.52
N LYS A 89 5.73 6.10 10.89
CA LYS A 89 7.13 6.44 11.17
C LYS A 89 7.83 7.16 9.99
N ASN A 90 7.39 6.87 8.76
CA ASN A 90 7.97 7.43 7.54
C ASN A 90 7.14 8.57 6.93
N ASN A 91 6.09 9.05 7.62
CA ASN A 91 5.17 10.07 7.12
C ASN A 91 4.57 9.70 5.75
N LEU A 92 4.24 8.42 5.56
CA LEU A 92 3.55 7.91 4.39
C LEU A 92 2.05 7.79 4.68
N THR A 93 1.25 7.91 3.64
CA THR A 93 -0.21 7.69 3.70
C THR A 93 -0.51 6.31 3.16
N LEU A 94 -1.35 5.53 3.83
CA LEU A 94 -1.79 4.24 3.35
C LEU A 94 -3.16 4.37 2.64
N ILE A 95 -3.26 3.85 1.42
CA ILE A 95 -4.52 3.68 0.70
C ILE A 95 -4.84 2.20 0.72
N CYS A 96 -5.80 1.80 1.56
CA CYS A 96 -6.21 0.42 1.73
C CYS A 96 -7.42 0.10 0.84
N CYS A 97 -7.35 -1.01 0.10
CA CYS A 97 -8.44 -1.53 -0.74
C CYS A 97 -8.75 -2.97 -0.32
N ASN A 98 -10.03 -3.23 -0.05
CA ASN A 98 -10.57 -4.57 0.18
C ASN A 98 -11.12 -5.14 -1.12
N THR A 99 -10.72 -6.36 -1.49
CA THR A 99 -11.08 -6.95 -2.78
C THR A 99 -12.14 -8.04 -2.68
N ASP A 100 -12.46 -8.54 -1.49
CA ASP A 100 -13.42 -9.63 -1.25
C ASP A 100 -13.16 -10.85 -2.15
N ASP A 101 -11.88 -11.15 -2.44
CA ASP A 101 -11.45 -12.18 -3.40
C ASP A 101 -12.02 -12.00 -4.84
N GLU A 102 -12.40 -10.76 -5.20
CA GLU A 102 -12.94 -10.45 -6.52
C GLU A 102 -11.89 -9.84 -7.45
N ARG A 103 -11.62 -10.47 -8.59
CA ARG A 103 -10.65 -10.01 -9.60
C ARG A 103 -10.91 -8.57 -10.09
N GLU A 104 -12.18 -8.22 -10.25
CA GLU A 104 -12.54 -6.88 -10.72
C GLU A 104 -12.23 -5.80 -9.69
N LYS A 105 -12.33 -6.13 -8.40
CA LYS A 105 -11.92 -5.23 -7.31
C LYS A 105 -10.40 -5.08 -7.24
N ASP A 106 -9.64 -6.18 -7.49
CA ASP A 106 -8.19 -6.11 -7.67
C ASP A 106 -7.80 -5.08 -8.75
N ARG A 107 -8.43 -5.20 -9.92
CA ARG A 107 -8.15 -4.28 -11.03
C ARG A 107 -8.47 -2.83 -10.67
N ARG A 108 -9.61 -2.58 -10.05
CA ARG A 108 -10.00 -1.22 -9.60
C ARG A 108 -9.03 -0.65 -8.58
N ALA A 109 -8.53 -1.47 -7.65
CA ALA A 109 -7.54 -1.06 -6.67
C ALA A 109 -6.23 -0.61 -7.35
N LEU A 110 -5.75 -1.39 -8.33
CA LEU A 110 -4.55 -1.06 -9.09
C LEU A 110 -4.73 0.19 -9.97
N ASP A 111 -5.88 0.37 -10.60
CA ASP A 111 -6.21 1.60 -11.34
C ASP A 111 -6.22 2.82 -10.40
N LEU A 112 -6.83 2.71 -9.21
CA LEU A 112 -6.84 3.75 -8.18
C LEU A 112 -5.41 4.12 -7.73
N PHE A 113 -4.53 3.14 -7.57
CA PHE A 113 -3.14 3.38 -7.18
C PHE A 113 -2.35 4.11 -8.27
N LYS A 114 -2.60 3.75 -9.53
CA LYS A 114 -2.03 4.44 -10.69
C LYS A 114 -2.47 5.91 -10.72
N GLU A 115 -3.77 6.18 -10.57
CA GLU A 115 -4.33 7.54 -10.52
C GLU A 115 -3.76 8.37 -9.37
N ASN A 116 -3.59 7.77 -8.19
CA ASN A 116 -3.04 8.42 -7.01
C ASN A 116 -1.51 8.46 -7.00
N ARG A 117 -0.83 7.93 -8.02
CA ARG A 117 0.63 7.90 -8.16
C ARG A 117 1.31 7.39 -6.89
N VAL A 118 0.86 6.27 -6.36
CA VAL A 118 1.46 5.68 -5.16
C VAL A 118 2.95 5.40 -5.37
N ARG A 119 3.73 5.37 -4.29
CA ARG A 119 5.17 5.10 -4.33
C ARG A 119 5.54 3.64 -4.36
N GLY A 120 4.62 2.79 -3.96
CA GLY A 120 4.78 1.35 -3.90
C GLY A 120 3.46 0.70 -3.53
N ILE A 121 3.38 -0.60 -3.73
CA ILE A 121 2.18 -1.40 -3.51
C ILE A 121 2.52 -2.63 -2.67
N LEU A 122 1.76 -2.84 -1.61
CA LEU A 122 1.66 -4.10 -0.89
C LEU A 122 0.40 -4.81 -1.39
N TYR A 123 0.55 -5.97 -1.98
CA TYR A 123 -0.48 -6.60 -2.78
C TYR A 123 -0.74 -8.05 -2.36
N THR A 124 -1.93 -8.30 -1.82
CA THR A 124 -2.44 -9.66 -1.66
C THR A 124 -3.41 -9.94 -2.81
N PRO A 125 -3.07 -10.85 -3.74
CA PRO A 125 -3.91 -11.13 -4.91
C PRO A 125 -5.29 -11.65 -4.51
N ALA A 126 -6.36 -11.14 -5.12
CA ALA A 126 -7.72 -11.66 -4.93
C ALA A 126 -7.88 -13.09 -5.50
N VAL A 127 -7.10 -13.43 -6.53
CA VAL A 127 -7.14 -14.72 -7.22
C VAL A 127 -5.73 -15.23 -7.53
N ASP A 128 -5.61 -16.51 -7.88
CA ASP A 128 -4.33 -17.20 -8.07
C ASP A 128 -3.54 -16.78 -9.33
N TYR A 129 -4.16 -16.09 -10.26
CA TYR A 129 -3.54 -15.73 -11.55
C TYR A 129 -2.84 -16.90 -12.26
N THR A 130 -3.46 -18.08 -12.23
CA THR A 130 -2.95 -19.30 -12.91
C THR A 130 -3.09 -19.24 -14.42
N ASP A 131 -4.12 -18.52 -14.91
CA ASP A 131 -4.31 -18.29 -16.34
C ASP A 131 -3.22 -17.39 -16.90
N LYS A 132 -2.61 -17.82 -18.03
CA LYS A 132 -1.48 -17.12 -18.67
C LYS A 132 -1.85 -15.70 -19.15
N LYS A 133 -3.08 -15.51 -19.62
CA LYS A 133 -3.55 -14.21 -20.12
C LYS A 133 -3.73 -13.22 -18.97
N ASP A 134 -4.35 -13.68 -17.88
CA ASP A 134 -4.57 -12.88 -16.70
C ASP A 134 -3.25 -12.48 -16.03
N ARG A 135 -2.33 -13.45 -15.93
CA ARG A 135 -0.98 -13.21 -15.41
C ARG A 135 -0.21 -12.20 -16.25
N LYS A 136 -0.25 -12.31 -17.56
CA LYS A 136 0.38 -11.34 -18.48
C LYS A 136 -0.24 -9.96 -18.35
N ASN A 137 -1.57 -9.90 -18.15
CA ASN A 137 -2.27 -8.64 -17.95
C ASN A 137 -1.87 -7.97 -16.61
N LEU A 138 -1.75 -8.72 -15.52
CA LEU A 138 -1.32 -8.22 -14.23
C LEU A 138 0.12 -7.65 -14.30
N ILE A 139 1.04 -8.38 -14.94
CA ILE A 139 2.42 -7.91 -15.17
C ILE A 139 2.39 -6.57 -15.92
N ARG A 140 1.62 -6.48 -17.01
CA ARG A 140 1.47 -5.23 -17.77
C ARG A 140 0.95 -4.08 -16.91
N ILE A 141 -0.02 -4.33 -16.01
CA ILE A 141 -0.53 -3.30 -15.11
C ILE A 141 0.58 -2.84 -14.14
N PHE A 142 1.36 -3.75 -13.56
CA PHE A 142 2.48 -3.38 -12.70
C PHE A 142 3.55 -2.58 -13.44
N ASP A 143 3.88 -2.96 -14.68
CA ASP A 143 4.81 -2.22 -15.54
C ASP A 143 4.30 -0.80 -15.85
N GLU A 144 2.99 -0.66 -16.08
CA GLU A 144 2.36 0.65 -16.34
C GLU A 144 2.32 1.55 -15.10
N ILE A 145 2.11 0.99 -13.91
CA ILE A 145 2.17 1.72 -12.63
C ILE A 145 3.61 2.13 -12.33
N ASN A 146 4.56 1.28 -12.68
CA ASN A 146 6.01 1.51 -12.59
C ASN A 146 6.47 1.94 -11.18
N VAL A 147 6.05 1.20 -10.15
CA VAL A 147 6.48 1.36 -8.76
C VAL A 147 6.84 0.00 -8.17
N PRO A 148 7.63 -0.06 -7.09
CA PRO A 148 7.87 -1.32 -6.39
C PRO A 148 6.58 -1.98 -5.93
N VAL A 149 6.44 -3.28 -6.18
CA VAL A 149 5.34 -4.12 -5.72
C VAL A 149 5.91 -5.24 -4.86
N VAL A 150 5.32 -5.44 -3.69
CA VAL A 150 5.59 -6.59 -2.83
C VAL A 150 4.31 -7.40 -2.71
N VAL A 151 4.35 -8.63 -3.17
CA VAL A 151 3.24 -9.57 -3.03
C VAL A 151 3.26 -10.19 -1.64
N MET A 152 2.11 -10.28 -1.01
CA MET A 152 1.97 -10.80 0.34
C MET A 152 1.07 -12.04 0.35
N ASP A 153 1.34 -12.97 1.27
CA ASP A 153 0.54 -14.15 1.59
C ASP A 153 0.39 -15.15 0.43
N ARG A 154 -0.17 -14.73 -0.69
CA ARG A 154 -0.48 -15.59 -1.84
C ARG A 154 0.59 -15.49 -2.91
N ASN A 155 1.43 -16.53 -3.02
CA ASN A 155 2.48 -16.56 -4.03
C ASN A 155 1.92 -16.81 -5.43
N ILE A 156 2.01 -15.82 -6.29
CA ILE A 156 1.62 -15.90 -7.71
C ILE A 156 2.82 -16.03 -8.67
N ASN A 157 4.03 -16.22 -8.14
CA ASN A 157 5.27 -16.45 -8.90
C ASN A 157 5.48 -15.47 -10.07
N LEU A 158 5.33 -14.16 -9.84
CA LEU A 158 5.61 -13.14 -10.86
C LEU A 158 7.11 -12.89 -11.00
N PRO A 159 7.64 -12.75 -12.23
CA PRO A 159 9.03 -12.35 -12.43
C PRO A 159 9.26 -10.92 -11.94
N ASN A 160 10.41 -10.67 -11.32
CA ASN A 160 10.86 -9.35 -10.84
C ASN A 160 9.90 -8.68 -9.83
N VAL A 161 9.13 -9.47 -9.09
CA VAL A 161 8.27 -8.99 -8.00
C VAL A 161 8.68 -9.69 -6.73
N ASP A 162 9.01 -8.92 -5.70
CA ASP A 162 9.34 -9.43 -4.38
C ASP A 162 8.08 -9.93 -3.66
N GLY A 163 8.27 -10.82 -2.67
CA GLY A 163 7.13 -11.32 -1.90
C GLY A 163 7.47 -11.70 -0.47
N VAL A 164 6.45 -11.66 0.37
CA VAL A 164 6.48 -12.14 1.75
C VAL A 164 5.40 -13.19 1.92
N TYR A 165 5.80 -14.42 2.18
CA TYR A 165 4.90 -15.57 2.22
C TYR A 165 5.06 -16.37 3.49
N PHE A 166 4.00 -17.08 3.88
CA PHE A 166 4.03 -18.08 4.93
C PHE A 166 4.32 -19.46 4.35
N ASN A 167 5.04 -20.29 5.10
CA ASN A 167 5.23 -21.69 4.72
C ASN A 167 4.08 -22.52 5.30
N ASP A 168 2.92 -22.45 4.66
CA ASP A 168 1.69 -23.15 5.09
C ASP A 168 1.88 -24.66 5.19
N TYR A 169 2.61 -25.26 4.25
CA TYR A 169 2.95 -26.68 4.29
C TYR A 169 3.69 -27.03 5.58
N GLN A 170 4.80 -26.35 5.84
CA GLN A 170 5.64 -26.66 7.00
C GLN A 170 4.91 -26.41 8.32
N GLY A 171 4.14 -25.33 8.38
CA GLY A 171 3.35 -24.99 9.58
C GLY A 171 2.36 -26.08 9.95
N ILE A 172 1.58 -26.58 8.99
CA ILE A 172 0.63 -27.70 9.23
C ILE A 172 1.35 -29.00 9.49
N TYR A 173 2.44 -29.29 8.77
CA TYR A 173 3.25 -30.50 9.01
C TYR A 173 3.76 -30.56 10.47
N GLU A 174 4.34 -29.48 10.97
CA GLU A 174 4.86 -29.43 12.35
C GLU A 174 3.74 -29.51 13.39
N ALA A 175 2.59 -28.88 13.13
CA ALA A 175 1.41 -28.95 14.01
C ALA A 175 0.87 -30.39 14.06
N THR A 176 0.71 -31.06 12.90
CA THR A 176 0.25 -32.45 12.83
C THR A 176 1.24 -33.40 13.53
N LYS A 177 2.55 -33.23 13.27
CA LYS A 177 3.61 -34.00 13.93
C LYS A 177 3.60 -33.84 15.45
N ALA A 178 3.36 -32.63 15.95
CA ALA A 178 3.25 -32.38 17.40
C ALA A 178 2.05 -33.12 18.02
N LEU A 179 0.90 -33.15 17.35
CA LEU A 179 -0.27 -33.91 17.80
C LEU A 179 0.01 -35.42 17.80
N ILE A 180 0.65 -35.96 16.77
CA ILE A 180 1.06 -37.36 16.71
C ILE A 180 2.05 -37.67 17.85
N GLY A 181 3.03 -36.82 18.07
CA GLY A 181 4.01 -36.96 19.17
C GLY A 181 3.38 -36.90 20.56
N ALA A 182 2.27 -36.19 20.72
CA ALA A 182 1.47 -36.15 21.94
C ALA A 182 0.55 -37.39 22.10
N GLY A 183 0.59 -38.35 21.18
CA GLY A 183 -0.15 -39.62 21.25
C GLY A 183 -1.56 -39.57 20.62
N HIS A 184 -1.91 -38.50 19.90
CA HIS A 184 -3.18 -38.44 19.18
C HIS A 184 -3.16 -39.34 17.95
N THR A 185 -4.16 -40.22 17.79
CA THR A 185 -4.25 -41.19 16.69
C THR A 185 -5.43 -40.88 15.74
N LYS A 186 -6.32 -39.98 16.16
CA LYS A 186 -7.47 -39.54 15.35
C LYS A 186 -7.39 -38.02 15.26
N ILE A 187 -6.90 -37.53 14.13
CA ILE A 187 -6.66 -36.12 13.88
C ILE A 187 -7.47 -35.73 12.66
N GLY A 188 -8.12 -34.59 12.71
CA GLY A 188 -8.85 -34.01 11.56
C GLY A 188 -8.39 -32.59 11.28
N ILE A 189 -8.43 -32.19 10.03
CA ILE A 189 -8.16 -30.81 9.59
C ILE A 189 -9.44 -30.16 9.10
N ILE A 190 -9.69 -28.93 9.57
CA ILE A 190 -10.67 -28.01 8.97
C ILE A 190 -9.88 -27.03 8.13
N ASN A 191 -10.11 -27.04 6.83
CA ASN A 191 -9.33 -26.26 5.87
C ASN A 191 -10.24 -25.31 5.08
N ALA A 192 -9.63 -24.35 4.35
CA ALA A 192 -10.32 -23.52 3.38
C ALA A 192 -10.64 -24.32 2.10
N ASP A 193 -11.29 -23.65 1.15
CA ASP A 193 -11.57 -24.22 -0.18
C ASP A 193 -10.29 -24.70 -0.87
N LEU A 194 -10.26 -25.99 -1.26
CA LEU A 194 -9.12 -26.61 -1.90
C LEU A 194 -8.84 -26.11 -3.33
N GLU A 195 -9.69 -25.28 -3.88
CA GLU A 195 -9.36 -24.56 -5.10
C GLU A 195 -8.29 -23.49 -4.87
N LYS A 196 -8.13 -23.02 -3.61
CA LYS A 196 -7.08 -22.06 -3.23
C LYS A 196 -5.73 -22.77 -3.01
N PRO A 197 -4.61 -22.28 -3.58
CA PRO A 197 -3.28 -22.88 -3.44
C PRO A 197 -2.85 -23.07 -1.99
N LEU A 198 -3.07 -22.05 -1.15
CA LEU A 198 -2.71 -22.11 0.27
C LEU A 198 -3.43 -23.26 1.01
N ALA A 199 -4.70 -23.55 0.66
CA ALA A 199 -5.45 -24.65 1.24
C ALA A 199 -4.89 -26.00 0.79
N ARG A 200 -4.47 -26.12 -0.48
CA ARG A 200 -3.79 -27.32 -0.98
C ARG A 200 -2.45 -27.57 -0.29
N ASP A 201 -1.69 -26.53 -0.01
CA ASP A 201 -0.39 -26.67 0.66
C ASP A 201 -0.58 -27.04 2.15
N ARG A 202 -1.58 -26.48 2.82
CA ARG A 202 -2.01 -26.93 4.16
C ARG A 202 -2.45 -28.39 4.16
N GLN A 203 -3.24 -28.79 3.17
CA GLN A 203 -3.69 -30.19 3.03
C GLN A 203 -2.52 -31.16 2.85
N LYS A 204 -1.49 -30.79 2.08
CA LYS A 204 -0.29 -31.61 1.89
C LYS A 204 0.57 -31.70 3.16
N GLY A 205 0.58 -30.64 3.98
CA GLY A 205 1.30 -30.61 5.25
C GLY A 205 0.67 -31.48 6.31
N PHE A 206 -0.64 -31.74 6.21
CA PHE A 206 -1.40 -32.63 7.09
C PHE A 206 -1.14 -34.11 6.80
#